data_e7eda950bacc1a4111e2fe7079412afb
#
_entry.id   e7eda950bacc1a4111e2fe7079412afb
#
_cell.length_a   1.000
_cell.length_b   1.000
_cell.length_c   1.000
_cell.angle_alpha   90.00
_cell.angle_beta   90.00
_cell.angle_gamma   90.00
#
_symmetry.space_group_name_H-M   'P 1'
#
loop_
_entity.id
_entity.type
_entity.pdbx_description
1 polymer ?
#
loop_
_entity_poly.entity_id
_entity_poly.type
_entity_poly.pdbx_seq_one_letter_code
_entity_poly.pdbx_strand_id
1 'polypeptide(L)'
;MREIDVVKLYELAGNDALKLDEEIYLFSRLLYHNFELKTFFEDGSIPAEARKKMLVELHPDSSTLMRELIGLLIDQDLIRQLGWLAHHYSELISRKTGAPLVEITSAQVLPEDQKKEIMRFTEGRRRFEVDPAIIGGVRIKWEDGRYLDASLKGRLEALKEEILV
;
A
#
# COMPACT_ATOMS: atom_id res chain seq x y z
N MET A 1 13.27 -20.37 9.14
CA MET A 1 12.32 -19.59 8.34
C MET A 1 13.14 -18.57 7.57
N ARG A 2 13.05 -18.53 6.24
CA ARG A 2 13.77 -17.51 5.46
C ARG A 2 13.05 -16.17 5.69
N GLU A 3 13.80 -15.17 6.11
CA GLU A 3 13.29 -13.85 6.47
C GLU A 3 13.77 -12.84 5.43
N ILE A 4 12.87 -11.93 5.03
CA ILE A 4 13.21 -10.89 4.04
C ILE A 4 13.92 -9.77 4.80
N ASP A 5 15.17 -9.49 4.42
CA ASP A 5 15.95 -8.39 4.99
C ASP A 5 15.57 -7.06 4.29
N VAL A 6 14.67 -6.31 4.91
CA VAL A 6 14.19 -5.02 4.36
C VAL A 6 15.30 -3.95 4.30
N VAL A 7 16.33 -4.05 5.15
CA VAL A 7 17.44 -3.10 5.15
C VAL A 7 18.32 -3.31 3.92
N LYS A 8 18.65 -4.57 3.62
CA LYS A 8 19.38 -4.91 2.38
C LYS A 8 18.58 -4.55 1.14
N LEU A 9 17.27 -4.76 1.16
CA LEU A 9 16.41 -4.36 0.05
C LEU A 9 16.46 -2.84 -0.19
N TYR A 10 16.43 -2.05 0.89
CA TYR A 10 16.58 -0.60 0.81
C TYR A 10 17.93 -0.17 0.23
N GLU A 11 19.02 -0.80 0.67
CA GLU A 11 20.37 -0.54 0.18
C GLU A 11 20.50 -0.88 -1.32
N LEU A 12 19.93 -2.01 -1.76
CA LEU A 12 19.90 -2.41 -3.16
C LEU A 12 19.07 -1.46 -4.03
N ALA A 13 17.96 -0.95 -3.51
CA ALA A 13 17.09 -0.02 -4.20
C ALA A 13 17.74 1.36 -4.39
N GLY A 14 18.57 1.80 -3.44
CA GLY A 14 19.28 3.08 -3.52
C GLY A 14 18.36 4.25 -3.85
N ASN A 15 18.59 4.91 -4.98
CA ASN A 15 17.79 6.07 -5.40
C ASN A 15 16.35 5.70 -5.81
N ASP A 16 16.10 4.43 -6.14
CA ASP A 16 14.77 3.94 -6.53
C ASP A 16 13.95 3.43 -5.34
N ALA A 17 14.42 3.59 -4.11
CA ALA A 17 13.78 3.07 -2.91
C ALA A 17 12.34 3.56 -2.73
N LEU A 18 12.06 4.83 -2.99
CA LEU A 18 10.70 5.38 -2.94
C LEU A 18 9.79 4.82 -4.04
N LYS A 19 10.32 4.65 -5.23
CA LYS A 19 9.59 4.04 -6.34
C LYS A 19 9.26 2.59 -6.04
N LEU A 20 10.22 1.85 -5.52
CA LEU A 20 10.04 0.46 -5.11
C LEU A 20 8.98 0.33 -4.00
N ASP A 21 8.97 1.24 -3.00
CA ASP A 21 7.96 1.27 -1.95
C ASP A 21 6.54 1.38 -2.54
N GLU A 22 6.35 2.28 -3.49
CA GLU A 22 5.06 2.46 -4.14
C GLU A 22 4.66 1.24 -4.97
N GLU A 23 5.58 0.65 -5.73
CA GLU A 23 5.33 -0.55 -6.52
C GLU A 23 4.97 -1.77 -5.65
N ILE A 24 5.70 -2.01 -4.55
CA ILE A 24 5.39 -3.07 -3.58
C ILE A 24 4.00 -2.88 -2.98
N TYR A 25 3.71 -1.65 -2.57
CA TYR A 25 2.42 -1.30 -1.99
C TYR A 25 1.27 -1.54 -2.98
N LEU A 26 1.35 -1.01 -4.19
CA LEU A 26 0.31 -1.17 -5.21
C LEU A 26 0.03 -2.65 -5.53
N PHE A 27 1.07 -3.45 -5.67
CA PHE A 27 0.92 -4.88 -5.92
C PHE A 27 0.34 -5.62 -4.70
N SER A 28 0.78 -5.28 -3.49
CA SER A 28 0.21 -5.83 -2.26
C SER A 28 -1.29 -5.52 -2.14
N ARG A 29 -1.69 -4.29 -2.46
CA ARG A 29 -3.10 -3.86 -2.46
C ARG A 29 -3.91 -4.56 -3.54
N LEU A 30 -3.35 -4.76 -4.73
CA LEU A 30 -4.01 -5.51 -5.81
C LEU A 30 -4.34 -6.94 -5.35
N LEU A 31 -3.39 -7.63 -4.74
CA LEU A 31 -3.62 -8.98 -4.21
C LEU A 31 -4.61 -8.98 -3.04
N TYR A 32 -4.55 -7.97 -2.18
CA TYR A 32 -5.46 -7.88 -1.03
C TYR A 32 -6.93 -7.72 -1.46
N HIS A 33 -7.20 -6.93 -2.50
CA HIS A 33 -8.55 -6.69 -3.00
C HIS A 33 -9.04 -7.71 -4.03
N ASN A 34 -8.17 -8.59 -4.50
CA ASN A 34 -8.53 -9.60 -5.49
C ASN A 34 -8.14 -10.99 -5.00
N PHE A 35 -9.13 -11.69 -4.44
CA PHE A 35 -8.93 -13.03 -3.87
C PHE A 35 -8.44 -14.05 -4.90
N GLU A 36 -8.91 -13.98 -6.14
CA GLU A 36 -8.50 -14.91 -7.20
C GLU A 36 -7.02 -14.71 -7.58
N LEU A 37 -6.60 -13.45 -7.75
CA LEU A 37 -5.19 -13.13 -8.00
C LEU A 37 -4.31 -13.54 -6.81
N LYS A 38 -4.74 -13.23 -5.61
CA LYS A 38 -4.01 -13.65 -4.39
C LYS A 38 -3.81 -15.15 -4.38
N THR A 39 -4.89 -15.92 -4.59
CA THR A 39 -4.83 -17.39 -4.60
C THR A 39 -3.90 -17.88 -5.72
N PHE A 40 -3.98 -17.29 -6.92
CA PHE A 40 -3.10 -17.64 -8.04
C PHE A 40 -1.62 -17.45 -7.69
N PHE A 41 -1.25 -16.32 -7.08
CA PHE A 41 0.14 -16.05 -6.71
C PHE A 41 0.63 -16.90 -5.53
N GLU A 42 -0.26 -17.27 -4.61
CA GLU A 42 0.06 -18.07 -3.41
C GLU A 42 0.01 -19.58 -3.64
N ASP A 43 -0.52 -20.04 -4.78
CA ASP A 43 -0.64 -21.46 -5.09
C ASP A 43 0.70 -22.02 -5.61
N GLY A 44 1.40 -22.76 -4.77
CA GLY A 44 2.65 -23.43 -5.11
C GLY A 44 2.52 -24.52 -6.17
N SER A 45 1.30 -24.99 -6.51
CA SER A 45 1.06 -25.94 -7.60
C SER A 45 1.17 -25.30 -8.99
N ILE A 46 0.98 -23.97 -9.08
CA ILE A 46 1.14 -23.22 -10.32
C ILE A 46 2.62 -22.97 -10.57
N PRO A 47 3.15 -23.28 -11.77
CA PRO A 47 4.55 -23.06 -12.11
C PRO A 47 5.00 -21.62 -11.84
N ALA A 48 6.18 -21.44 -11.24
CA ALA A 48 6.73 -20.12 -10.92
C ALA A 48 6.79 -19.20 -12.15
N GLU A 49 7.14 -19.74 -13.32
CA GLU A 49 7.22 -18.99 -14.57
C GLU A 49 5.85 -18.44 -15.01
N ALA A 50 4.76 -19.19 -14.79
CA ALA A 50 3.41 -18.72 -15.10
C ALA A 50 3.01 -17.55 -14.16
N ARG A 51 3.36 -17.64 -12.87
CA ARG A 51 3.11 -16.59 -11.89
C ARG A 51 3.93 -15.32 -12.20
N LYS A 52 5.20 -15.47 -12.58
CA LYS A 52 6.06 -14.35 -13.00
C LYS A 52 5.56 -13.69 -14.29
N LYS A 53 5.11 -14.48 -15.26
CA LYS A 53 4.51 -13.95 -16.50
C LYS A 53 3.28 -13.11 -16.20
N MET A 54 2.38 -13.58 -15.33
CA MET A 54 1.19 -12.85 -14.89
C MET A 54 1.56 -11.51 -14.23
N LEU A 55 2.62 -11.45 -13.43
CA LEU A 55 3.10 -10.20 -12.85
C LEU A 55 3.42 -9.15 -13.93
N VAL A 56 4.13 -9.56 -15.00
CA VAL A 56 4.49 -8.65 -16.10
C VAL A 56 3.25 -8.20 -16.89
N GLU A 57 2.27 -9.06 -17.05
CA GLU A 57 1.01 -8.72 -17.72
C GLU A 57 0.16 -7.73 -16.91
N LEU A 58 0.13 -7.89 -15.59
CA LEU A 58 -0.61 -7.01 -14.68
C LEU A 58 0.08 -5.65 -14.48
N HIS A 59 1.40 -5.64 -14.47
CA HIS A 59 2.24 -4.46 -14.22
C HIS A 59 3.34 -4.33 -15.28
N PRO A 60 3.00 -4.02 -16.55
CA PRO A 60 3.97 -3.93 -17.62
C PRO A 60 5.02 -2.83 -17.39
N ASP A 61 4.66 -1.77 -16.67
CA ASP A 61 5.53 -0.63 -16.36
C ASP A 61 6.32 -0.79 -15.04
N SER A 62 6.23 -1.95 -14.38
CA SER A 62 6.97 -2.20 -13.15
C SER A 62 8.48 -2.17 -13.39
N SER A 63 9.23 -1.67 -12.40
CA SER A 63 10.68 -1.63 -12.45
C SER A 63 11.28 -3.03 -12.52
N THR A 64 12.50 -3.13 -13.06
CA THR A 64 13.26 -4.40 -13.06
C THR A 64 13.44 -4.93 -11.65
N LEU A 65 13.76 -4.03 -10.70
CA LEU A 65 13.96 -4.40 -9.31
C LEU A 65 12.68 -4.98 -8.67
N MET A 66 11.52 -4.41 -8.96
CA MET A 66 10.23 -4.96 -8.51
C MET A 66 9.99 -6.36 -9.08
N ARG A 67 10.23 -6.57 -10.37
CA ARG A 67 10.07 -7.88 -11.02
C ARG A 67 10.99 -8.93 -10.42
N GLU A 68 12.24 -8.59 -10.19
CA GLU A 68 13.23 -9.47 -9.55
C GLU A 68 12.81 -9.80 -8.11
N LEU A 69 12.39 -8.81 -7.34
CA LEU A 69 11.92 -9.00 -5.96
C LEU A 69 10.74 -9.97 -5.91
N ILE A 70 9.68 -9.70 -6.68
CA ILE A 70 8.48 -10.57 -6.69
C ILE A 70 8.84 -11.95 -7.26
N GLY A 71 9.69 -12.02 -8.29
CA GLY A 71 10.21 -13.28 -8.82
C GLY A 71 10.92 -14.11 -7.75
N LEU A 72 11.77 -13.48 -6.94
CA LEU A 72 12.43 -14.12 -5.81
C LEU A 72 11.43 -14.63 -4.75
N LEU A 73 10.42 -13.80 -4.42
CA LEU A 73 9.39 -14.21 -3.47
C LEU A 73 8.59 -15.43 -3.97
N ILE A 74 8.30 -15.48 -5.27
CA ILE A 74 7.63 -16.62 -5.91
C ILE A 74 8.52 -17.87 -5.85
N ASP A 75 9.79 -17.75 -6.23
CA ASP A 75 10.74 -18.88 -6.27
C ASP A 75 11.03 -19.47 -4.89
N GLN A 76 10.94 -18.65 -3.85
CA GLN A 76 11.18 -19.07 -2.45
C GLN A 76 9.88 -19.40 -1.70
N ASP A 77 8.72 -19.33 -2.36
CA ASP A 77 7.38 -19.51 -1.76
C ASP A 77 7.10 -18.52 -0.60
N LEU A 78 7.61 -17.30 -0.74
CA LEU A 78 7.48 -16.22 0.25
C LEU A 78 6.47 -15.15 -0.14
N ILE A 79 5.74 -15.32 -1.25
CA ILE A 79 4.79 -14.29 -1.74
C ILE A 79 3.71 -13.91 -0.72
N ARG A 80 3.36 -14.82 0.18
CA ARG A 80 2.44 -14.57 1.29
C ARG A 80 2.95 -13.51 2.27
N GLN A 81 4.25 -13.24 2.29
CA GLN A 81 4.87 -12.20 3.12
C GLN A 81 4.83 -10.81 2.47
N LEU A 82 4.26 -10.67 1.27
CA LEU A 82 4.24 -9.41 0.54
C LEU A 82 3.58 -8.27 1.34
N GLY A 83 2.47 -8.54 2.03
CA GLY A 83 1.81 -7.54 2.88
C GLY A 83 2.69 -7.09 4.06
N TRP A 84 3.37 -8.03 4.70
CA TRP A 84 4.35 -7.75 5.74
C TRP A 84 5.52 -6.91 5.18
N LEU A 85 6.05 -7.32 4.02
CA LEU A 85 7.13 -6.61 3.35
C LEU A 85 6.73 -5.17 3.00
N ALA A 86 5.56 -4.96 2.41
CA ALA A 86 5.04 -3.64 2.06
C ALA A 86 4.99 -2.72 3.29
N HIS A 87 4.49 -3.22 4.41
CA HIS A 87 4.40 -2.46 5.65
C HIS A 87 5.79 -2.07 6.20
N HIS A 88 6.66 -3.06 6.40
CA HIS A 88 7.95 -2.84 7.05
C HIS A 88 8.94 -2.07 6.16
N TYR A 89 8.85 -2.24 4.84
CA TYR A 89 9.67 -1.47 3.90
C TYR A 89 9.25 0.00 3.90
N SER A 90 7.95 0.28 3.88
CA SER A 90 7.42 1.66 3.97
C SER A 90 7.79 2.34 5.29
N GLU A 91 7.71 1.62 6.40
CA GLU A 91 8.16 2.10 7.72
C GLU A 91 9.67 2.41 7.74
N LEU A 92 10.50 1.55 7.13
CA LEU A 92 11.93 1.80 6.98
C LEU A 92 12.20 3.07 6.16
N ILE A 93 11.48 3.25 5.04
CA ILE A 93 11.57 4.46 4.22
C ILE A 93 11.25 5.71 5.05
N SER A 94 10.17 5.69 5.84
CA SER A 94 9.78 6.81 6.70
C SER A 94 10.88 7.16 7.70
N ARG A 95 11.47 6.15 8.33
CA ARG A 95 12.59 6.35 9.28
C ARG A 95 13.84 6.90 8.60
N LYS A 96 14.18 6.42 7.40
CA LYS A 96 15.38 6.83 6.66
C LYS A 96 15.26 8.24 6.06
N THR A 97 14.06 8.62 5.62
CA THR A 97 13.80 9.92 4.99
C THR A 97 13.34 11.00 5.98
N GLY A 98 12.96 10.63 7.20
CA GLY A 98 12.32 11.54 8.15
C GLY A 98 10.92 12.00 7.71
N ALA A 99 10.32 11.35 6.73
CA ALA A 99 9.02 11.71 6.15
C ALA A 99 7.99 10.60 6.45
N PRO A 100 7.20 10.73 7.52
CA PRO A 100 6.20 9.73 7.90
C PRO A 100 5.15 9.55 6.81
N LEU A 101 4.58 8.36 6.71
CA LEU A 101 3.51 8.07 5.76
C LEU A 101 2.17 8.58 6.28
N VAL A 102 1.42 9.23 5.36
CA VAL A 102 0.02 9.63 5.57
C VAL A 102 -0.83 8.95 4.51
N GLU A 103 -1.72 8.07 4.94
CA GLU A 103 -2.69 7.37 4.09
C GLU A 103 -3.99 8.18 4.04
N ILE A 104 -4.42 8.55 2.84
CA ILE A 104 -5.63 9.32 2.59
C ILE A 104 -6.57 8.45 1.76
N THR A 105 -7.67 8.01 2.38
CA THR A 105 -8.66 7.15 1.72
C THR A 105 -9.93 7.94 1.46
N SER A 106 -10.44 7.90 0.24
CA SER A 106 -11.65 8.59 -0.18
C SER A 106 -12.61 7.65 -0.92
N ALA A 107 -13.91 8.02 -0.94
CA ALA A 107 -14.93 7.26 -1.66
C ALA A 107 -14.74 7.26 -3.18
N GLN A 108 -14.13 8.30 -3.70
CA GLN A 108 -13.89 8.53 -5.14
C GLN A 108 -12.52 9.16 -5.35
N VAL A 109 -12.05 9.13 -6.58
CA VAL A 109 -10.81 9.84 -6.94
C VAL A 109 -10.94 11.32 -6.59
N LEU A 110 -10.04 11.81 -5.75
CA LEU A 110 -10.03 13.20 -5.33
C LEU A 110 -9.54 14.11 -6.47
N PRO A 111 -10.24 15.21 -6.76
CA PRO A 111 -9.74 16.26 -7.63
C PRO A 111 -8.43 16.87 -7.11
N GLU A 112 -7.64 17.43 -8.01
CA GLU A 112 -6.31 17.96 -7.66
C GLU A 112 -6.34 19.14 -6.67
N ASP A 113 -7.39 19.97 -6.71
CA ASP A 113 -7.61 21.04 -5.76
C ASP A 113 -7.84 20.51 -4.34
N GLN A 114 -8.65 19.46 -4.19
CA GLN A 114 -8.89 18.82 -2.90
C GLN A 114 -7.64 18.10 -2.37
N LYS A 115 -6.89 17.44 -3.25
CA LYS A 115 -5.59 16.86 -2.86
C LYS A 115 -4.64 17.94 -2.33
N LYS A 116 -4.57 19.09 -3.02
CA LYS A 116 -3.75 20.22 -2.57
C LYS A 116 -4.18 20.78 -1.22
N GLU A 117 -5.48 20.83 -0.94
CA GLU A 117 -5.96 21.23 0.39
C GLU A 117 -5.51 20.24 1.47
N ILE A 118 -5.69 18.93 1.25
CA ILE A 118 -5.24 17.90 2.19
C ILE A 118 -3.73 17.99 2.41
N MET A 119 -2.97 18.27 1.35
CA MET A 119 -1.52 18.43 1.43
C MET A 119 -1.08 19.61 2.31
N ARG A 120 -1.91 20.62 2.51
CA ARG A 120 -1.61 21.76 3.41
C ARG A 120 -1.69 21.38 4.89
N PHE A 121 -2.49 20.36 5.22
CA PHE A 121 -2.70 19.91 6.59
C PHE A 121 -1.88 18.67 6.95
N THR A 122 -1.22 18.05 5.97
CA THR A 122 -0.49 16.81 6.16
C THR A 122 0.97 16.98 5.76
N GLU A 123 1.87 16.66 6.67
CA GLU A 123 3.30 16.61 6.41
C GLU A 123 3.75 15.17 6.21
N GLY A 124 4.77 14.96 5.35
CA GLY A 124 5.31 13.65 5.06
C GLY A 124 4.95 13.11 3.68
N ARG A 125 5.15 11.81 3.49
CA ARG A 125 4.78 11.07 2.26
C ARG A 125 3.28 10.81 2.27
N ARG A 126 2.61 11.07 1.17
CA ARG A 126 1.16 10.92 1.07
C ARG A 126 0.80 9.82 0.09
N ARG A 127 -0.14 8.99 0.50
CA ARG A 127 -0.68 7.90 -0.32
C ARG A 127 -2.19 8.07 -0.41
N PHE A 128 -2.70 8.25 -1.63
CA PHE A 128 -4.12 8.44 -1.91
C PHE A 128 -4.72 7.12 -2.37
N GLU A 129 -5.76 6.69 -1.69
CA GLU A 129 -6.51 5.49 -2.00
C GLU A 129 -7.98 5.79 -2.28
N VAL A 130 -8.60 4.97 -3.10
CA VAL A 130 -10.04 4.97 -3.31
C VAL A 130 -10.64 3.72 -2.70
N ASP A 131 -11.58 3.89 -1.79
CA ASP A 131 -12.37 2.82 -1.20
C ASP A 131 -13.86 3.14 -1.36
N PRO A 132 -14.57 2.50 -2.30
CA PRO A 132 -16.00 2.74 -2.53
C PRO A 132 -16.89 2.38 -1.33
N ALA A 133 -16.37 1.63 -0.35
CA ALA A 133 -17.11 1.31 0.88
C ALA A 133 -17.25 2.52 1.81
N ILE A 134 -16.48 3.58 1.59
CA ILE A 134 -16.65 4.87 2.29
C ILE A 134 -17.85 5.60 1.69
N ILE A 135 -18.81 5.93 2.53
CA ILE A 135 -20.00 6.71 2.10
C ILE A 135 -19.64 8.20 2.09
N GLY A 136 -18.88 8.62 1.07
CA GLY A 136 -18.44 10.01 0.89
C GLY A 136 -17.44 10.51 1.93
N GLY A 137 -16.75 11.60 1.62
CA GLY A 137 -15.73 12.19 2.48
C GLY A 137 -14.37 11.53 2.40
N VAL A 138 -13.54 11.78 3.40
CA VAL A 138 -12.12 11.38 3.43
C VAL A 138 -11.78 10.84 4.81
N ARG A 139 -10.95 9.81 4.85
CA ARG A 139 -10.26 9.31 6.05
C ARG A 139 -8.79 9.56 5.90
N ILE A 140 -8.16 10.05 6.96
CA ILE A 140 -6.71 10.30 7.00
C ILE A 140 -6.13 9.53 8.17
N LYS A 141 -5.12 8.71 7.89
CA LYS A 141 -4.40 7.94 8.88
C LYS A 141 -2.92 8.30 8.80
N TRP A 142 -2.34 8.68 9.91
CA TRP A 142 -0.91 8.95 10.06
C TRP A 142 -0.19 7.72 10.59
N GLU A 143 1.06 7.57 10.22
CA GLU A 143 1.92 6.46 10.65
C GLU A 143 2.07 6.41 12.18
N ASP A 144 1.98 7.55 12.87
CA ASP A 144 2.03 7.65 14.33
C ASP A 144 0.73 7.21 15.05
N GLY A 145 -0.25 6.72 14.30
CA GLY A 145 -1.52 6.23 14.81
C GLY A 145 -2.62 7.28 14.91
N ARG A 146 -2.35 8.56 14.63
CA ARG A 146 -3.41 9.57 14.53
C ARG A 146 -4.37 9.20 13.40
N TYR A 147 -5.64 9.45 13.62
CA TYR A 147 -6.70 9.11 12.68
C TYR A 147 -7.74 10.22 12.63
N LEU A 148 -8.14 10.61 11.44
CA LEU A 148 -9.22 11.55 11.17
C LEU A 148 -10.24 10.89 10.24
N ASP A 149 -11.48 10.74 10.71
CA ASP A 149 -12.59 10.30 9.88
C ASP A 149 -13.53 11.48 9.58
N ALA A 150 -13.34 12.07 8.41
CA ALA A 150 -14.20 13.11 7.85
C ALA A 150 -15.22 12.54 6.84
N SER A 151 -15.48 11.24 6.88
CA SER A 151 -16.49 10.60 6.06
C SER A 151 -17.91 10.93 6.56
N LEU A 152 -18.91 10.77 5.69
CA LEU A 152 -20.33 10.93 6.10
C LEU A 152 -20.71 9.93 7.19
N LYS A 153 -20.16 8.73 7.18
CA LYS A 153 -20.38 7.72 8.22
C LYS A 153 -19.84 8.18 9.56
N GLY A 154 -18.61 8.69 9.62
CA GLY A 154 -18.00 9.22 10.84
C GLY A 154 -18.81 10.40 11.43
N ARG A 155 -19.35 11.29 10.55
CA ARG A 155 -20.23 12.39 11.00
C ARG A 155 -21.57 11.88 11.56
N LEU A 156 -22.16 10.84 10.96
CA LEU A 156 -23.40 10.23 11.45
C LEU A 156 -23.17 9.50 12.78
N GLU A 157 -22.03 8.84 12.97
CA GLU A 157 -21.68 8.19 14.23
C GLU A 157 -21.47 9.22 15.34
N ALA A 158 -20.75 10.31 15.08
CA ALA A 158 -20.59 11.42 16.03
C ALA A 158 -21.93 12.06 16.42
N LEU A 159 -22.83 12.30 15.45
CA LEU A 159 -24.17 12.81 15.72
C LEU A 159 -25.02 11.85 16.58
N LYS A 160 -24.89 10.54 16.36
CA LYS A 160 -25.58 9.55 17.20
C LYS A 160 -25.11 9.59 18.64
N GLU A 161 -23.79 9.73 18.87
CA GLU A 161 -23.23 9.84 20.22
C GLU A 161 -23.70 11.13 20.92
N GLU A 162 -23.86 12.25 20.20
CA GLU A 162 -24.39 13.49 20.75
C GLU A 162 -25.90 13.44 21.10
N ILE A 163 -26.70 12.64 20.35
CA ILE A 163 -28.15 12.54 20.54
C ILE A 163 -28.53 11.49 21.59
N LEU A 164 -27.70 10.50 21.83
CA LEU A 164 -27.97 9.37 22.72
C LEU A 164 -27.43 9.55 24.16
N VAL A 165 -27.12 10.77 24.56
CA VAL A 165 -26.70 11.11 25.95
C VAL A 165 -27.92 11.18 26.88
#